data_542b1072a44d19680d79ce034358a73e
#
_entry.id   542b1072a44d19680d79ce034358a73e
#
_cell.length_a   1.000
_cell.length_b   1.000
_cell.length_c   1.000
_cell.angle_alpha   90.00
_cell.angle_beta   90.00
_cell.angle_gamma   90.00
#
_symmetry.space_group_name_H-M   'P 1'
#
loop_
_entity.id
_entity.type
_entity.pdbx_description
1 polymer ?
#
loop_
_entity_poly.entity_id
_entity_poly.type
_entity_poly.pdbx_seq_one_letter_code
_entity_poly.pdbx_strand_id
1 'polypeptide(L)'
;MSKLLTIDHLIKTYGGKKVLDIDHFDLPSGAIYGLIGPNGAGKSTLMKAILGLIEPEVGDMMLFGEKVVPKNQKMLNRKLGALIERPAYYDHLTGYENLSILCTLKGIDKKHILPALEAVGLETKANEKVRTYSLGMKQRLGIAMAIIGEPKLLILDEPINGLDPVGTLDMRHLFQRLAVEKNTTILISSHILDEVEKIATHIAMLQKGHLIYDGTLENYRRLHPPILSIRTSDNEKAAEVLSSLECKIRSDRLILNHPTDRDVAKTVRALSPYVDIYRIEEERESLEALFIQDTQRGGAVID
;
A
#
# COMPACT_ATOMS: atom_id res chain seq x y z
N MET A 1 -0.60 -16.09 11.21
CA MET A 1 -0.14 -14.83 11.85
C MET A 1 -1.23 -14.31 12.77
N SER A 2 -0.89 -13.67 13.90
CA SER A 2 -1.89 -13.07 14.79
C SER A 2 -2.51 -11.84 14.11
N LYS A 3 -3.84 -11.68 14.22
CA LYS A 3 -4.54 -10.50 13.72
C LYS A 3 -4.32 -9.34 14.69
N LEU A 4 -3.89 -8.19 14.18
CA LEU A 4 -3.69 -6.99 14.98
C LEU A 4 -4.96 -6.12 15.00
N LEU A 5 -5.64 -6.07 13.86
CA LEU A 5 -6.93 -5.41 13.66
C LEU A 5 -7.88 -6.39 12.98
N THR A 6 -9.13 -6.44 13.43
CA THR A 6 -10.24 -7.09 12.76
C THR A 6 -11.41 -6.11 12.72
N ILE A 7 -12.03 -5.98 11.58
CA ILE A 7 -13.23 -5.17 11.37
C ILE A 7 -14.31 -6.09 10.81
N ASP A 8 -15.52 -6.04 11.40
CA ASP A 8 -16.67 -6.79 10.97
C ASP A 8 -17.86 -5.84 10.75
N HIS A 9 -18.47 -5.93 9.55
CA HIS A 9 -19.68 -5.21 9.12
C HIS A 9 -19.64 -3.68 9.32
N LEU A 10 -18.52 -3.04 8.94
CA LEU A 10 -18.31 -1.61 9.13
C LEU A 10 -19.06 -0.80 8.07
N ILE A 11 -20.01 0.03 8.52
CA ILE A 11 -20.77 0.95 7.65
C ILE A 11 -20.54 2.39 8.08
N LYS A 12 -20.22 3.26 7.12
CA LYS A 12 -20.16 4.71 7.28
C LYS A 12 -20.89 5.43 6.17
N THR A 13 -21.78 6.35 6.55
CA THR A 13 -22.53 7.17 5.59
C THR A 13 -22.25 8.67 5.80
N TYR A 14 -22.34 9.44 4.72
CA TYR A 14 -22.35 10.90 4.73
C TYR A 14 -23.46 11.40 3.82
N GLY A 15 -24.37 12.22 4.33
CA GLY A 15 -25.47 12.75 3.55
C GLY A 15 -26.35 11.67 2.90
N GLY A 16 -26.57 10.56 3.58
CA GLY A 16 -27.36 9.42 3.08
C GLY A 16 -26.63 8.52 2.07
N LYS A 17 -25.39 8.83 1.72
CA LYS A 17 -24.57 7.99 0.83
C LYS A 17 -23.60 7.12 1.63
N LYS A 18 -23.63 5.81 1.44
CA LYS A 18 -22.63 4.91 2.01
C LYS A 18 -21.25 5.22 1.41
N VAL A 19 -20.27 5.51 2.26
CA VAL A 19 -18.87 5.77 1.91
C VAL A 19 -18.00 4.60 2.28
N LEU A 20 -18.39 3.83 3.30
CA LEU A 20 -17.82 2.53 3.64
C LEU A 20 -18.96 1.53 3.85
N ASP A 21 -18.73 0.33 3.33
CA ASP A 21 -19.57 -0.85 3.49
C ASP A 21 -18.64 -2.07 3.38
N ILE A 22 -18.04 -2.43 4.51
CA ILE A 22 -16.97 -3.45 4.60
C ILE A 22 -17.49 -4.60 5.44
N ASP A 23 -17.68 -5.76 4.84
CA ASP A 23 -18.16 -6.95 5.54
C ASP A 23 -17.11 -7.48 6.51
N HIS A 24 -15.87 -7.61 6.05
CA HIS A 24 -14.76 -8.12 6.86
C HIS A 24 -13.44 -7.52 6.39
N PHE A 25 -12.53 -7.22 7.35
CA PHE A 25 -11.18 -6.78 7.06
C PHE A 25 -10.24 -7.15 8.20
N ASP A 26 -9.13 -7.81 7.87
CA ASP A 26 -8.10 -8.23 8.81
C ASP A 26 -6.74 -7.61 8.50
N LEU A 27 -6.08 -7.11 9.54
CA LEU A 27 -4.70 -6.62 9.44
C LEU A 27 -3.78 -7.54 10.25
N PRO A 28 -2.95 -8.37 9.60
CA PRO A 28 -2.01 -9.23 10.30
C PRO A 28 -0.87 -8.43 10.93
N SER A 29 -0.37 -8.91 12.08
CA SER A 29 0.74 -8.26 12.80
C SER A 29 2.04 -8.32 11.99
N GLY A 30 2.79 -7.21 11.95
CA GLY A 30 4.07 -7.09 11.24
C GLY A 30 3.96 -6.98 9.71
N ALA A 31 2.75 -6.90 9.16
CA ALA A 31 2.55 -6.72 7.72
C ALA A 31 2.70 -5.26 7.30
N ILE A 32 3.17 -5.04 6.06
CA ILE A 32 2.98 -3.78 5.35
C ILE A 32 1.78 -3.97 4.43
N TYR A 33 0.72 -3.25 4.72
CA TYR A 33 -0.57 -3.37 4.07
C TYR A 33 -0.84 -2.16 3.18
N GLY A 34 -0.93 -2.38 1.87
CA GLY A 34 -1.27 -1.36 0.90
C GLY A 34 -2.80 -1.22 0.74
N LEU A 35 -3.36 -0.08 1.11
CA LEU A 35 -4.77 0.24 0.88
C LEU A 35 -4.91 0.99 -0.44
N ILE A 36 -5.39 0.30 -1.47
CA ILE A 36 -5.42 0.74 -2.85
C ILE A 36 -6.87 1.11 -3.22
N GLY A 37 -7.02 2.13 -4.05
CA GLY A 37 -8.33 2.52 -4.58
C GLY A 37 -8.33 3.92 -5.15
N PRO A 38 -9.30 4.26 -6.01
CA PRO A 38 -9.39 5.60 -6.59
C PRO A 38 -9.71 6.66 -5.53
N ASN A 39 -9.59 7.93 -5.91
CA ASN A 39 -10.02 9.02 -5.04
C ASN A 39 -11.52 8.90 -4.74
N GLY A 40 -11.87 9.05 -3.46
CA GLY A 40 -13.26 8.87 -3.00
C GLY A 40 -13.69 7.42 -2.79
N ALA A 41 -12.78 6.43 -2.92
CA ALA A 41 -13.09 5.02 -2.65
C ALA A 41 -13.43 4.72 -1.17
N GLY A 42 -13.01 5.59 -0.23
CA GLY A 42 -13.22 5.42 1.20
C GLY A 42 -11.94 5.19 2.02
N LYS A 43 -10.75 5.20 1.39
CA LYS A 43 -9.45 4.91 2.05
C LYS A 43 -9.22 5.74 3.32
N SER A 44 -9.21 7.06 3.19
CA SER A 44 -8.99 7.97 4.33
C SER A 44 -10.12 7.86 5.37
N THR A 45 -11.35 7.53 4.93
CA THR A 45 -12.48 7.29 5.85
C THR A 45 -12.24 6.03 6.67
N LEU A 46 -11.80 4.93 6.06
CA LEU A 46 -11.42 3.70 6.79
C LEU A 46 -10.31 3.96 7.80
N MET A 47 -9.24 4.64 7.37
CA MET A 47 -8.15 5.01 8.26
C MET A 47 -8.59 5.88 9.43
N LYS A 48 -9.47 6.86 9.18
CA LYS A 48 -10.05 7.71 10.22
C LYS A 48 -10.93 6.92 11.20
N ALA A 49 -11.69 5.93 10.71
CA ALA A 49 -12.48 5.04 11.56
C ALA A 49 -11.59 4.20 12.48
N ILE A 50 -10.50 3.61 11.96
CA ILE A 50 -9.54 2.84 12.75
C ILE A 50 -8.90 3.71 13.86
N LEU A 51 -8.61 4.96 13.56
CA LEU A 51 -8.06 5.93 14.54
C LEU A 51 -9.09 6.47 15.54
N GLY A 52 -10.39 6.16 15.35
CA GLY A 52 -11.47 6.70 16.15
C GLY A 52 -11.69 8.21 15.93
N LEU A 53 -11.25 8.75 14.78
CA LEU A 53 -11.49 10.15 14.39
C LEU A 53 -12.89 10.35 13.83
N ILE A 54 -13.52 9.28 13.38
CA ILE A 54 -14.91 9.21 12.98
C ILE A 54 -15.53 7.95 13.58
N GLU A 55 -16.80 8.02 13.91
CA GLU A 55 -17.56 6.88 14.42
C GLU A 55 -18.39 6.27 13.28
N PRO A 56 -18.23 4.95 13.00
CA PRO A 56 -19.11 4.25 12.07
C PRO A 56 -20.53 4.14 12.65
N GLU A 57 -21.53 4.01 11.78
CA GLU A 57 -22.93 3.80 12.21
C GLU A 57 -23.16 2.35 12.65
N VAL A 58 -22.46 1.41 12.03
CA VAL A 58 -22.57 -0.02 12.32
C VAL A 58 -21.16 -0.62 12.25
N GLY A 59 -20.97 -1.71 12.96
CA GLY A 59 -19.77 -2.55 12.87
C GLY A 59 -19.02 -2.68 14.18
N ASP A 60 -18.29 -3.77 14.27
CA ASP A 60 -17.40 -4.08 15.37
C ASP A 60 -15.93 -3.99 14.91
N MET A 61 -15.10 -3.48 15.80
CA MET A 61 -13.66 -3.39 15.57
C MET A 61 -12.90 -3.95 16.77
N MET A 62 -12.01 -4.91 16.49
CA MET A 62 -11.05 -5.43 17.45
C MET A 62 -9.66 -4.90 17.11
N LEU A 63 -8.98 -4.25 18.04
CA LEU A 63 -7.64 -3.71 17.86
C LEU A 63 -6.73 -4.16 19.01
N PHE A 64 -5.60 -4.78 18.70
CA PHE A 64 -4.68 -5.39 19.70
C PHE A 64 -5.36 -6.43 20.61
N GLY A 65 -6.39 -7.13 20.11
CA GLY A 65 -7.17 -8.11 20.87
C GLY A 65 -8.25 -7.52 21.78
N GLU A 66 -8.45 -6.19 21.73
CA GLU A 66 -9.47 -5.49 22.52
C GLU A 66 -10.57 -4.92 21.61
N LYS A 67 -11.85 -5.06 21.99
CA LYS A 67 -12.96 -4.41 21.27
C LYS A 67 -12.81 -2.89 21.40
N VAL A 68 -12.81 -2.20 20.27
CA VAL A 68 -12.71 -0.74 20.23
C VAL A 68 -14.04 -0.14 20.69
N VAL A 69 -13.98 0.66 21.75
CA VAL A 69 -15.11 1.39 22.30
C VAL A 69 -14.62 2.79 22.73
N PRO A 70 -15.50 3.81 22.83
CA PRO A 70 -15.08 5.17 23.21
C PRO A 70 -14.26 5.22 24.52
N LYS A 71 -14.55 4.32 25.45
CA LYS A 71 -13.90 4.25 26.76
C LYS A 71 -12.42 3.90 26.69
N ASN A 72 -12.00 3.02 25.77
CA ASN A 72 -10.61 2.55 25.65
C ASN A 72 -9.85 3.15 24.45
N GLN A 73 -10.51 3.91 23.59
CA GLN A 73 -9.92 4.50 22.38
C GLN A 73 -8.63 5.27 22.67
N LYS A 74 -8.64 6.12 23.71
CA LYS A 74 -7.46 6.91 24.10
C LYS A 74 -6.26 6.02 24.49
N MET A 75 -6.49 4.89 25.14
CA MET A 75 -5.45 3.93 25.51
C MET A 75 -4.93 3.23 24.26
N LEU A 76 -5.79 2.80 23.37
CA LEU A 76 -5.41 2.15 22.12
C LEU A 76 -4.59 3.10 21.22
N ASN A 77 -5.00 4.37 21.14
CA ASN A 77 -4.31 5.39 20.32
C ASN A 77 -2.87 5.68 20.77
N ARG A 78 -2.49 5.35 22.00
CA ARG A 78 -1.07 5.44 22.43
C ARG A 78 -0.16 4.46 21.70
N LYS A 79 -0.72 3.34 21.22
CA LYS A 79 0.01 2.30 20.46
C LYS A 79 -0.04 2.57 18.94
N LEU A 80 -0.73 3.67 18.53
CA LEU A 80 -0.89 4.06 17.13
C LEU A 80 0.02 5.23 16.78
N GLY A 81 0.59 5.16 15.58
CA GLY A 81 1.16 6.29 14.87
C GLY A 81 0.31 6.60 13.64
N ALA A 82 0.12 7.88 13.34
CA ALA A 82 -0.71 8.23 12.19
C ALA A 82 -0.19 9.49 11.48
N LEU A 83 -0.30 9.46 10.16
CA LEU A 83 -0.18 10.60 9.27
C LEU A 83 -1.37 10.56 8.32
N ILE A 84 -2.38 11.42 8.56
CA ILE A 84 -3.59 11.48 7.76
C ILE A 84 -3.69 12.87 7.11
N GLU A 85 -3.89 12.87 5.79
CA GLU A 85 -3.99 14.08 4.95
C GLU A 85 -2.69 14.90 4.97
N ARG A 86 -2.55 15.84 5.90
CA ARG A 86 -1.38 16.71 6.03
C ARG A 86 -0.78 16.61 7.42
N PRO A 87 0.57 16.68 7.53
CA PRO A 87 1.22 16.71 8.83
C PRO A 87 0.77 17.93 9.64
N ALA A 88 0.31 17.69 10.88
CA ALA A 88 -0.09 18.76 11.80
C ALA A 88 1.12 19.23 12.61
N TYR A 89 1.76 20.31 12.20
CA TYR A 89 2.92 20.91 12.87
C TYR A 89 2.70 22.42 13.09
N TYR A 90 3.49 22.97 14.00
CA TYR A 90 3.60 24.41 14.23
C TYR A 90 4.81 24.93 13.43
N ASP A 91 4.57 25.68 12.39
CA ASP A 91 5.60 26.14 11.43
C ASP A 91 6.56 27.20 12.03
N HIS A 92 6.16 27.88 13.09
CA HIS A 92 6.99 28.83 13.85
C HIS A 92 7.94 28.14 14.87
N LEU A 93 7.74 26.84 15.13
CA LEU A 93 8.59 26.01 15.98
C LEU A 93 9.59 25.22 15.15
N THR A 94 10.63 24.70 15.80
CA THR A 94 11.63 23.80 15.21
C THR A 94 11.06 22.38 15.05
N GLY A 95 11.76 21.53 14.24
CA GLY A 95 11.42 20.12 14.15
C GLY A 95 11.45 19.44 15.52
N TYR A 96 12.50 19.70 16.31
CA TYR A 96 12.64 19.18 17.66
C TYR A 96 11.50 19.61 18.60
N GLU A 97 11.13 20.90 18.59
CA GLU A 97 10.06 21.42 19.43
C GLU A 97 8.70 20.81 19.08
N ASN A 98 8.40 20.62 17.78
CA ASN A 98 7.19 19.95 17.34
C ASN A 98 7.08 18.51 17.91
N LEU A 99 8.15 17.73 17.79
CA LEU A 99 8.18 16.38 18.38
C LEU A 99 8.13 16.43 19.92
N SER A 100 8.75 17.44 20.57
CA SER A 100 8.71 17.61 22.02
C SER A 100 7.28 17.84 22.55
N ILE A 101 6.47 18.62 21.84
CA ILE A 101 5.06 18.79 22.16
C ILE A 101 4.33 17.45 22.09
N LEU A 102 4.53 16.70 21.03
CA LEU A 102 3.89 15.40 20.83
C LEU A 102 4.32 14.39 21.90
N CYS A 103 5.60 14.38 22.27
CA CYS A 103 6.11 13.56 23.37
C CYS A 103 5.38 13.88 24.69
N THR A 104 5.21 15.15 24.99
CA THR A 104 4.49 15.60 26.19
C THR A 104 3.02 15.14 26.18
N LEU A 105 2.33 15.32 25.05
CA LEU A 105 0.92 14.94 24.90
C LEU A 105 0.69 13.43 25.01
N LYS A 106 1.59 12.63 24.45
CA LYS A 106 1.51 11.16 24.47
C LYS A 106 2.15 10.50 25.69
N GLY A 107 2.90 11.27 26.51
CA GLY A 107 3.68 10.72 27.63
C GLY A 107 4.88 9.89 27.16
N ILE A 108 5.49 10.25 26.03
CA ILE A 108 6.68 9.61 25.44
C ILE A 108 7.92 10.34 25.95
N ASP A 109 8.99 9.59 26.27
CA ASP A 109 10.27 10.15 26.66
C ASP A 109 10.89 10.93 25.48
N LYS A 110 11.37 12.15 25.75
CA LYS A 110 12.02 13.02 24.76
C LYS A 110 13.29 12.45 24.13
N LYS A 111 13.90 11.41 24.75
CA LYS A 111 15.05 10.68 24.16
C LYS A 111 14.72 10.07 22.80
N HIS A 112 13.45 9.83 22.47
CA HIS A 112 12.99 9.31 21.17
C HIS A 112 12.96 10.35 20.05
N ILE A 113 13.14 11.67 20.37
CA ILE A 113 13.02 12.74 19.37
C ILE A 113 14.13 12.67 18.32
N LEU A 114 15.39 12.67 18.75
CA LEU A 114 16.51 12.63 17.81
C LEU A 114 16.54 11.35 16.97
N PRO A 115 16.34 10.15 17.53
CA PRO A 115 16.22 8.93 16.73
C PRO A 115 15.08 8.98 15.71
N ALA A 116 13.93 9.60 16.02
CA ALA A 116 12.83 9.74 15.08
C ALA A 116 13.16 10.71 13.94
N LEU A 117 13.88 11.82 14.22
CA LEU A 117 14.35 12.76 13.21
C LEU A 117 15.44 12.16 12.32
N GLU A 118 16.37 11.41 12.92
CA GLU A 118 17.42 10.68 12.20
C GLU A 118 16.83 9.64 11.24
N ALA A 119 15.82 8.88 11.72
CA ALA A 119 15.16 7.87 10.90
C ALA A 119 14.58 8.41 9.59
N VAL A 120 14.22 9.69 9.55
CA VAL A 120 13.67 10.38 8.36
C VAL A 120 14.68 11.35 7.70
N GLY A 121 15.95 11.38 8.16
CA GLY A 121 17.01 12.23 7.62
C GLY A 121 16.82 13.72 7.91
N LEU A 122 16.30 14.08 9.08
CA LEU A 122 16.10 15.45 9.54
C LEU A 122 16.92 15.83 10.78
N GLU A 123 17.88 15.00 11.19
CA GLU A 123 18.68 15.23 12.39
C GLU A 123 19.48 16.54 12.34
N THR A 124 20.07 16.87 11.20
CA THR A 124 20.84 18.10 10.97
C THR A 124 19.97 19.35 10.92
N LYS A 125 18.67 19.17 10.65
CA LYS A 125 17.65 20.22 10.53
C LYS A 125 16.77 20.34 11.77
N ALA A 126 17.01 19.53 12.81
CA ALA A 126 16.19 19.44 14.01
C ALA A 126 15.89 20.79 14.67
N ASN A 127 16.86 21.71 14.67
CA ASN A 127 16.78 23.02 15.32
C ASN A 127 16.37 24.17 14.38
N GLU A 128 16.11 23.89 13.08
CA GLU A 128 15.59 24.86 12.15
C GLU A 128 14.06 24.96 12.27
N LYS A 129 13.49 26.16 12.07
CA LYS A 129 12.03 26.35 12.10
C LYS A 129 11.37 25.66 10.93
N VAL A 130 10.25 24.97 11.19
CA VAL A 130 9.53 24.18 10.17
C VAL A 130 9.04 25.03 9.00
N ARG A 131 8.79 26.33 9.20
CA ARG A 131 8.47 27.26 8.09
C ARG A 131 9.54 27.30 6.98
N THR A 132 10.81 26.98 7.29
CA THR A 132 11.92 26.96 6.33
C THR A 132 12.08 25.60 5.65
N TYR A 133 11.34 24.59 6.09
CA TYR A 133 11.40 23.26 5.51
C TYR A 133 10.76 23.22 4.12
N SER A 134 11.36 22.46 3.20
CA SER A 134 10.72 22.11 1.93
C SER A 134 9.48 21.25 2.15
N LEU A 135 8.66 21.07 1.11
CA LEU A 135 7.50 20.19 1.18
C LEU A 135 7.89 18.77 1.60
N GLY A 136 8.95 18.22 0.99
CA GLY A 136 9.45 16.88 1.34
C GLY A 136 9.97 16.80 2.79
N MET A 137 10.66 17.84 3.30
CA MET A 137 11.07 17.88 4.71
C MET A 137 9.88 17.94 5.66
N LYS A 138 8.84 18.67 5.31
CA LYS A 138 7.58 18.72 6.09
C LYS A 138 6.87 17.37 6.11
N GLN A 139 6.87 16.67 4.99
CA GLN A 139 6.34 15.30 4.89
C GLN A 139 7.15 14.31 5.75
N ARG A 140 8.49 14.36 5.67
CA ARG A 140 9.39 13.58 6.52
C ARG A 140 9.18 13.88 8.02
N LEU A 141 8.97 15.14 8.39
CA LEU A 141 8.63 15.52 9.77
C LEU A 141 7.31 14.88 10.22
N GLY A 142 6.28 14.86 9.37
CA GLY A 142 5.01 14.18 9.65
C GLY A 142 5.19 12.68 9.90
N ILE A 143 6.07 12.03 9.12
CA ILE A 143 6.43 10.63 9.33
C ILE A 143 7.18 10.45 10.66
N ALA A 144 8.15 11.33 10.99
CA ALA A 144 8.84 11.31 12.28
C ALA A 144 7.85 11.42 13.46
N MET A 145 6.86 12.31 13.35
CA MET A 145 5.79 12.46 14.34
C MET A 145 4.91 11.21 14.45
N ALA A 146 4.71 10.49 13.37
CA ALA A 146 3.93 9.26 13.37
C ALA A 146 4.68 8.08 13.99
N ILE A 147 6.00 7.96 13.77
CA ILE A 147 6.82 6.84 14.28
C ILE A 147 7.35 7.04 15.69
N ILE A 148 7.29 8.27 16.24
CA ILE A 148 7.81 8.56 17.57
C ILE A 148 7.08 7.72 18.62
N GLY A 149 7.83 7.08 19.51
CA GLY A 149 7.28 6.19 20.52
C GLY A 149 7.05 4.76 20.05
N GLU A 150 7.57 4.38 18.90
CA GLU A 150 7.57 3.00 18.38
C GLU A 150 6.16 2.38 18.35
N PRO A 151 5.25 2.90 17.51
CA PRO A 151 3.87 2.42 17.48
C PRO A 151 3.79 0.95 17.01
N LYS A 152 2.79 0.21 17.50
CA LYS A 152 2.50 -1.14 17.02
C LYS A 152 1.76 -1.15 15.69
N LEU A 153 0.96 -0.11 15.44
CA LEU A 153 0.29 0.13 14.16
C LEU A 153 0.58 1.55 13.69
N LEU A 154 1.09 1.66 12.47
CA LEU A 154 1.37 2.90 11.78
C LEU A 154 0.39 3.05 10.61
N ILE A 155 -0.38 4.14 10.60
CA ILE A 155 -1.38 4.45 9.57
C ILE A 155 -0.92 5.68 8.80
N LEU A 156 -0.67 5.52 7.50
CA LEU A 156 -0.07 6.54 6.65
C LEU A 156 -0.94 6.77 5.41
N ASP A 157 -1.55 7.96 5.35
CA ASP A 157 -2.32 8.38 4.18
C ASP A 157 -1.41 9.15 3.22
N GLU A 158 -1.10 8.54 2.06
CA GLU A 158 -0.25 9.10 1.01
C GLU A 158 1.13 9.60 1.51
N PRO A 159 1.92 8.81 2.28
CA PRO A 159 3.10 9.30 2.99
C PRO A 159 4.26 9.71 2.10
N ILE A 160 4.34 9.23 0.87
CA ILE A 160 5.43 9.51 -0.09
C ILE A 160 5.12 10.67 -1.02
N ASN A 161 3.92 11.24 -0.94
CA ASN A 161 3.55 12.39 -1.77
C ASN A 161 4.44 13.61 -1.48
N GLY A 162 4.97 14.21 -2.55
CA GLY A 162 5.83 15.39 -2.46
C GLY A 162 7.28 15.11 -2.07
N LEU A 163 7.67 13.83 -2.00
CA LEU A 163 9.06 13.43 -1.90
C LEU A 163 9.69 13.31 -3.29
N ASP A 164 10.97 13.57 -3.36
CA ASP A 164 11.79 13.26 -4.53
C ASP A 164 12.09 11.74 -4.62
N PRO A 165 12.62 11.23 -5.73
CA PRO A 165 12.89 9.79 -5.88
C PRO A 165 13.80 9.21 -4.79
N VAL A 166 14.82 9.96 -4.33
CA VAL A 166 15.72 9.54 -3.26
C VAL A 166 14.94 9.46 -1.94
N GLY A 167 14.17 10.50 -1.63
CA GLY A 167 13.32 10.54 -0.45
C GLY A 167 12.29 9.43 -0.40
N THR A 168 11.70 9.08 -1.55
CA THR A 168 10.79 7.96 -1.68
C THR A 168 11.48 6.63 -1.36
N LEU A 169 12.71 6.43 -1.86
CA LEU A 169 13.51 5.23 -1.58
C LEU A 169 13.87 5.12 -0.09
N ASP A 170 14.30 6.23 0.53
CA ASP A 170 14.61 6.28 1.96
C ASP A 170 13.42 5.89 2.82
N MET A 171 12.23 6.41 2.50
CA MET A 171 11.01 6.11 3.25
C MET A 171 10.56 4.66 3.06
N ARG A 172 10.73 4.09 1.86
CA ARG A 172 10.49 2.65 1.65
C ARG A 172 11.37 1.79 2.54
N HIS A 173 12.67 2.06 2.58
CA HIS A 173 13.59 1.34 3.46
C HIS A 173 13.24 1.53 4.95
N LEU A 174 12.82 2.73 5.34
CA LEU A 174 12.35 2.98 6.71
C LEU A 174 11.14 2.11 7.06
N PHE A 175 10.11 2.07 6.21
CA PHE A 175 8.92 1.27 6.47
C PHE A 175 9.23 -0.23 6.52
N GLN A 176 10.07 -0.73 5.62
CA GLN A 176 10.52 -2.13 5.66
C GLN A 176 11.28 -2.46 6.96
N ARG A 177 12.20 -1.59 7.40
CA ARG A 177 12.91 -1.77 8.67
C ARG A 177 11.97 -1.76 9.87
N LEU A 178 11.01 -0.83 9.93
CA LEU A 178 10.03 -0.77 11.01
C LEU A 178 9.19 -2.05 11.09
N ALA A 179 8.76 -2.59 9.94
CA ALA A 179 7.99 -3.82 9.90
C ALA A 179 8.82 -5.04 10.34
N VAL A 180 10.04 -5.19 9.83
CA VAL A 180 10.89 -6.37 10.09
C VAL A 180 11.55 -6.32 11.49
N GLU A 181 12.17 -5.19 11.84
CA GLU A 181 12.98 -5.10 13.06
C GLU A 181 12.16 -4.75 14.30
N LYS A 182 11.09 -3.96 14.13
CA LYS A 182 10.24 -3.50 15.24
C LYS A 182 8.90 -4.21 15.31
N ASN A 183 8.63 -5.11 14.35
CA ASN A 183 7.33 -5.77 14.20
C ASN A 183 6.16 -4.77 14.17
N THR A 184 6.39 -3.59 13.58
CA THR A 184 5.38 -2.56 13.39
C THR A 184 4.48 -2.98 12.22
N THR A 185 3.18 -3.06 12.44
CA THR A 185 2.23 -3.22 11.35
C THR A 185 2.00 -1.86 10.69
N ILE A 186 2.01 -1.80 9.37
CA ILE A 186 1.90 -0.54 8.64
C ILE A 186 0.74 -0.63 7.65
N LEU A 187 -0.21 0.30 7.75
CA LEU A 187 -1.28 0.49 6.78
C LEU A 187 -0.98 1.76 5.98
N ILE A 188 -0.70 1.60 4.69
CA ILE A 188 -0.35 2.71 3.79
C ILE A 188 -1.41 2.85 2.72
N SER A 189 -1.98 4.04 2.54
CA SER A 189 -2.70 4.37 1.31
C SER A 189 -1.73 4.94 0.27
N SER A 190 -1.96 4.64 -0.98
CA SER A 190 -1.32 5.33 -2.10
C SER A 190 -2.21 5.27 -3.35
N HIS A 191 -2.09 6.29 -4.18
CA HIS A 191 -2.60 6.27 -5.56
C HIS A 191 -1.51 5.84 -6.56
N ILE A 192 -0.24 5.74 -6.12
CA ILE A 192 0.89 5.25 -6.92
C ILE A 192 1.09 3.77 -6.60
N LEU A 193 0.42 2.90 -7.36
CA LEU A 193 0.37 1.46 -7.07
C LEU A 193 1.74 0.79 -7.17
N ASP A 194 2.59 1.24 -8.09
CA ASP A 194 3.96 0.73 -8.25
C ASP A 194 4.83 0.94 -6.99
N GLU A 195 4.57 2.00 -6.23
CA GLU A 195 5.30 2.24 -4.98
C GLU A 195 4.79 1.32 -3.85
N VAL A 196 3.48 1.07 -3.81
CA VAL A 196 2.89 0.10 -2.88
C VAL A 196 3.43 -1.30 -3.16
N GLU A 197 3.49 -1.70 -4.44
CA GLU A 197 3.98 -3.01 -4.85
C GLU A 197 5.41 -3.30 -4.38
N LYS A 198 6.26 -2.29 -4.31
CA LYS A 198 7.66 -2.43 -3.88
C LYS A 198 7.84 -2.70 -2.38
N ILE A 199 6.84 -2.42 -1.56
CA ILE A 199 6.96 -2.52 -0.09
C ILE A 199 5.88 -3.37 0.56
N ALA A 200 4.68 -3.46 -0.03
CA ALA A 200 3.56 -4.14 0.57
C ALA A 200 3.74 -5.67 0.57
N THR A 201 3.41 -6.30 1.68
CA THR A 201 3.26 -7.75 1.79
C THR A 201 1.82 -8.18 1.53
N HIS A 202 0.88 -7.29 1.85
CA HIS A 202 -0.56 -7.48 1.68
C HIS A 202 -1.16 -6.25 1.02
N ILE A 203 -2.29 -6.45 0.35
CA ILE A 203 -3.06 -5.37 -0.26
C ILE A 203 -4.54 -5.53 0.02
N ALA A 204 -5.21 -4.41 0.22
CA ALA A 204 -6.66 -4.30 0.19
C ALA A 204 -7.06 -3.33 -0.91
N MET A 205 -7.93 -3.75 -1.80
CA MET A 205 -8.43 -2.92 -2.89
C MET A 205 -9.84 -2.44 -2.57
N LEU A 206 -9.99 -1.13 -2.48
CA LEU A 206 -11.24 -0.47 -2.11
C LEU A 206 -11.87 0.23 -3.31
N GLN A 207 -13.14 -0.07 -3.58
CA GLN A 207 -13.94 0.57 -4.62
C GLN A 207 -15.33 0.94 -4.09
N LYS A 208 -15.69 2.21 -4.18
CA LYS A 208 -17.02 2.72 -3.76
C LYS A 208 -17.43 2.29 -2.34
N GLY A 209 -16.48 2.18 -1.44
CA GLY A 209 -16.69 1.79 -0.04
C GLY A 209 -16.61 0.29 0.24
N HIS A 210 -16.50 -0.57 -0.78
CA HIS A 210 -16.40 -2.01 -0.64
C HIS A 210 -14.98 -2.51 -0.91
N LEU A 211 -14.55 -3.55 -0.20
CA LEU A 211 -13.33 -4.29 -0.52
C LEU A 211 -13.62 -5.23 -1.70
N ILE A 212 -12.85 -5.08 -2.78
CA ILE A 212 -12.91 -5.97 -3.95
C ILE A 212 -11.81 -7.02 -3.93
N TYR A 213 -10.75 -6.79 -3.15
CA TYR A 213 -9.71 -7.76 -2.84
C TYR A 213 -9.13 -7.46 -1.46
N ASP A 214 -8.81 -8.51 -0.71
CA ASP A 214 -8.13 -8.45 0.58
C ASP A 214 -7.25 -9.70 0.75
N GLY A 215 -5.91 -9.52 0.79
CA GLY A 215 -5.00 -10.65 0.89
C GLY A 215 -3.54 -10.31 0.67
N THR A 216 -2.71 -11.37 0.52
CA THR A 216 -1.28 -11.16 0.22
C THR A 216 -1.09 -10.69 -1.22
N LEU A 217 -0.10 -9.82 -1.42
CA LEU A 217 0.30 -9.38 -2.77
C LEU A 217 0.73 -10.58 -3.63
N GLU A 218 1.35 -11.59 -3.03
CA GLU A 218 1.74 -12.82 -3.72
C GLU A 218 0.54 -13.58 -4.26
N ASN A 219 -0.52 -13.75 -3.46
CA ASN A 219 -1.75 -14.40 -3.91
C ASN A 219 -2.42 -13.61 -5.04
N TYR A 220 -2.49 -12.28 -4.91
CA TYR A 220 -3.01 -11.43 -5.98
C TYR A 220 -2.23 -11.61 -7.29
N ARG A 221 -0.90 -11.68 -7.21
CA ARG A 221 -0.03 -11.96 -8.37
C ARG A 221 -0.23 -13.36 -8.95
N ARG A 222 -0.58 -14.35 -8.14
CA ARG A 222 -0.92 -15.71 -8.63
C ARG A 222 -2.24 -15.74 -9.40
N LEU A 223 -3.20 -14.89 -9.04
CA LEU A 223 -4.46 -14.74 -9.79
C LEU A 223 -4.24 -14.06 -11.15
N HIS A 224 -3.14 -13.30 -11.29
CA HIS A 224 -2.75 -12.58 -12.50
C HIS A 224 -1.33 -13.01 -12.93
N PRO A 225 -1.18 -14.24 -13.41
CA PRO A 225 0.13 -14.74 -13.83
C PRO A 225 0.66 -13.99 -15.05
N PRO A 226 1.99 -13.96 -15.22
CA PRO A 226 2.61 -13.24 -16.33
C PRO A 226 2.21 -13.82 -17.67
N ILE A 227 2.34 -13.01 -18.71
CA ILE A 227 2.20 -13.42 -20.11
C ILE A 227 3.58 -13.52 -20.77
N LEU A 228 3.69 -14.41 -21.75
CA LEU A 228 4.88 -14.48 -22.58
C LEU A 228 4.67 -13.67 -23.85
N SER A 229 5.53 -12.71 -24.08
CA SER A 229 5.56 -11.85 -25.27
C SER A 229 6.71 -12.28 -26.17
N ILE A 230 6.40 -12.65 -27.41
CA ILE A 230 7.40 -13.14 -28.39
C ILE A 230 7.34 -12.25 -29.63
N ARG A 231 8.49 -11.74 -30.07
CA ARG A 231 8.65 -11.05 -31.34
C ARG A 231 9.43 -11.93 -32.32
N THR A 232 8.84 -12.16 -33.49
CA THR A 232 9.42 -13.02 -34.52
C THR A 232 9.58 -12.26 -35.85
N SER A 233 10.24 -12.88 -36.81
CA SER A 233 10.34 -12.35 -38.19
C SER A 233 8.98 -12.34 -38.92
N ASP A 234 8.05 -13.22 -38.52
CA ASP A 234 6.70 -13.35 -39.08
C ASP A 234 5.74 -13.86 -37.99
N ASN A 235 5.02 -12.93 -37.36
CA ASN A 235 4.11 -13.25 -36.26
C ASN A 235 2.84 -13.99 -36.72
N GLU A 236 2.39 -13.81 -37.96
CA GLU A 236 1.22 -14.52 -38.48
C GLU A 236 1.55 -16.00 -38.67
N LYS A 237 2.67 -16.29 -39.33
CA LYS A 237 3.18 -17.66 -39.48
C LYS A 237 3.48 -18.32 -38.14
N ALA A 238 4.04 -17.57 -37.20
CA ALA A 238 4.30 -18.07 -35.86
C ALA A 238 3.00 -18.41 -35.09
N ALA A 239 1.94 -17.63 -35.26
CA ALA A 239 0.62 -17.92 -34.68
C ALA A 239 0.00 -19.19 -35.29
N GLU A 240 0.15 -19.41 -36.61
CA GLU A 240 -0.30 -20.64 -37.27
C GLU A 240 0.43 -21.88 -36.70
N VAL A 241 1.75 -21.80 -36.52
CA VAL A 241 2.55 -22.88 -35.93
C VAL A 241 2.12 -23.19 -34.50
N LEU A 242 1.75 -22.16 -33.75
CA LEU A 242 1.28 -22.27 -32.36
C LEU A 242 -0.24 -22.42 -32.23
N SER A 243 -0.94 -22.82 -33.30
CA SER A 243 -2.41 -22.93 -33.32
C SER A 243 -3.01 -23.84 -32.24
N SER A 244 -2.21 -24.75 -31.70
CA SER A 244 -2.59 -25.62 -30.55
C SER A 244 -2.48 -24.92 -29.19
N LEU A 245 -1.87 -23.74 -29.13
CA LEU A 245 -1.74 -22.92 -27.93
C LEU A 245 -2.62 -21.70 -28.08
N GLU A 246 -3.24 -21.24 -26.99
CA GLU A 246 -4.00 -19.99 -26.97
C GLU A 246 -3.04 -18.80 -27.10
N CYS A 247 -2.63 -18.49 -28.34
CA CYS A 247 -1.81 -17.33 -28.63
C CYS A 247 -2.64 -16.25 -29.33
N LYS A 248 -2.33 -14.98 -29.06
CA LYS A 248 -2.94 -13.82 -29.69
C LYS A 248 -1.85 -12.90 -30.24
N ILE A 249 -2.09 -12.32 -31.41
CA ILE A 249 -1.23 -11.26 -31.92
C ILE A 249 -1.70 -9.93 -31.32
N ARG A 250 -0.81 -9.23 -30.65
CA ARG A 250 -1.05 -7.89 -30.08
C ARG A 250 0.07 -6.96 -30.58
N SER A 251 -0.31 -5.97 -31.40
CA SER A 251 0.65 -5.10 -32.09
C SER A 251 1.63 -5.90 -32.97
N ASP A 252 2.92 -5.93 -32.64
CA ASP A 252 3.98 -6.63 -33.35
C ASP A 252 4.51 -7.87 -32.62
N ARG A 253 3.72 -8.46 -31.70
CA ARG A 253 4.14 -9.56 -30.82
C ARG A 253 3.06 -10.64 -30.70
N LEU A 254 3.51 -11.85 -30.48
CA LEU A 254 2.68 -12.96 -30.04
C LEU A 254 2.61 -12.97 -28.53
N ILE A 255 1.40 -13.09 -28.00
CA ILE A 255 1.13 -13.18 -26.57
C ILE A 255 0.61 -14.57 -26.26
N LEU A 256 1.27 -15.26 -25.32
CA LEU A 256 0.80 -16.51 -24.75
C LEU A 256 0.41 -16.28 -23.29
N ASN A 257 -0.75 -16.75 -22.90
CA ASN A 257 -1.23 -16.66 -21.54
C ASN A 257 -0.66 -17.78 -20.68
N HIS A 258 -0.18 -17.47 -19.50
CA HIS A 258 0.20 -18.40 -18.43
C HIS A 258 1.19 -19.52 -18.82
N PRO A 259 2.27 -19.23 -19.55
CA PRO A 259 3.21 -20.28 -19.93
C PRO A 259 4.06 -20.73 -18.74
N THR A 260 4.21 -22.04 -18.59
CA THR A 260 5.26 -22.62 -17.75
C THR A 260 6.62 -22.60 -18.49
N ASP A 261 7.73 -22.72 -17.79
CA ASP A 261 9.07 -22.86 -18.42
C ASP A 261 9.08 -23.97 -19.49
N ARG A 262 8.32 -25.05 -19.25
CA ARG A 262 8.18 -26.15 -20.21
C ARG A 262 7.43 -25.72 -21.48
N ASP A 263 6.42 -24.84 -21.33
CA ASP A 263 5.68 -24.32 -22.47
C ASP A 263 6.51 -23.32 -23.26
N VAL A 264 7.28 -22.48 -22.58
CA VAL A 264 8.28 -21.59 -23.24
C VAL A 264 9.25 -22.41 -24.07
N ALA A 265 9.84 -23.46 -23.48
CA ALA A 265 10.79 -24.34 -24.20
C ALA A 265 10.16 -25.06 -25.40
N LYS A 266 8.90 -25.51 -25.29
CA LYS A 266 8.14 -26.11 -26.39
C LYS A 266 7.87 -25.08 -27.49
N THR A 267 7.45 -23.90 -27.12
CA THR A 267 7.15 -22.79 -28.04
C THR A 267 8.39 -22.43 -28.85
N VAL A 268 9.53 -22.25 -28.19
CA VAL A 268 10.81 -21.95 -28.89
C VAL A 268 11.15 -23.03 -29.88
N ARG A 269 11.09 -24.32 -29.49
CA ARG A 269 11.39 -25.45 -30.38
C ARG A 269 10.44 -25.54 -31.56
N ALA A 270 9.16 -25.23 -31.37
CA ALA A 270 8.18 -25.27 -32.43
C ALA A 270 8.36 -24.11 -33.43
N LEU A 271 8.77 -22.94 -32.98
CA LEU A 271 8.93 -21.75 -33.81
C LEU A 271 10.26 -21.73 -34.59
N SER A 272 11.37 -22.20 -33.97
CA SER A 272 12.71 -22.08 -34.54
C SER A 272 12.89 -22.62 -35.98
N PRO A 273 12.17 -23.66 -36.43
CA PRO A 273 12.31 -24.13 -37.81
C PRO A 273 11.61 -23.24 -38.86
N TYR A 274 10.73 -22.36 -38.43
CA TYR A 274 9.82 -21.64 -39.35
C TYR A 274 10.00 -20.11 -39.34
N VAL A 275 10.47 -19.54 -38.23
CA VAL A 275 10.67 -18.10 -38.07
C VAL A 275 11.89 -17.81 -37.19
N ASP A 276 12.52 -16.66 -37.39
CA ASP A 276 13.54 -16.15 -36.48
C ASP A 276 12.85 -15.54 -35.25
N ILE A 277 13.35 -15.91 -34.07
CA ILE A 277 12.86 -15.36 -32.80
C ILE A 277 13.76 -14.20 -32.40
N TYR A 278 13.27 -12.99 -32.45
CA TYR A 278 14.04 -11.79 -32.11
C TYR A 278 14.05 -11.49 -30.60
N ARG A 279 12.93 -11.81 -29.92
CA ARG A 279 12.79 -11.50 -28.50
C ARG A 279 11.77 -12.40 -27.84
N ILE A 280 12.05 -12.81 -26.61
CA ILE A 280 11.13 -13.50 -25.72
C ILE A 280 11.20 -12.78 -24.38
N GLU A 281 10.08 -12.30 -23.90
CA GLU A 281 9.98 -11.55 -22.65
C GLU A 281 8.80 -12.08 -21.84
N GLU A 282 9.02 -12.26 -20.56
CA GLU A 282 7.92 -12.42 -19.59
C GLU A 282 7.41 -11.02 -19.23
N GLU A 283 6.21 -10.69 -19.61
CA GLU A 283 5.58 -9.42 -19.28
C GLU A 283 4.62 -9.62 -18.11
N ARG A 284 4.80 -8.84 -17.06
CA ARG A 284 3.88 -8.75 -15.94
C ARG A 284 3.10 -7.44 -16.05
N GLU A 285 1.80 -7.54 -16.02
CA GLU A 285 0.97 -6.33 -15.94
C GLU A 285 1.26 -5.60 -14.62
N SER A 286 1.32 -4.27 -14.67
CA SER A 286 1.48 -3.45 -13.48
C SER A 286 0.28 -3.65 -12.54
N LEU A 287 0.49 -3.44 -11.24
CA LEU A 287 -0.60 -3.50 -10.27
C LEU A 287 -1.73 -2.52 -10.62
N GLU A 288 -1.37 -1.38 -11.24
CA GLU A 288 -2.34 -0.39 -11.74
C GLU A 288 -3.21 -0.93 -12.88
N ALA A 289 -2.60 -1.58 -13.87
CA ALA A 289 -3.33 -2.17 -14.99
C ALA A 289 -4.31 -3.25 -14.51
N LEU A 290 -3.85 -4.11 -13.60
CA LEU A 290 -4.68 -5.16 -13.00
C LEU A 290 -5.83 -4.57 -12.18
N PHE A 291 -5.56 -3.56 -11.36
CA PHE A 291 -6.59 -2.87 -10.60
C PHE A 291 -7.67 -2.26 -11.50
N ILE A 292 -7.29 -1.63 -12.63
CA ILE A 292 -8.23 -1.07 -13.60
C ILE A 292 -9.10 -2.18 -14.21
N GLN A 293 -8.51 -3.31 -14.59
CA GLN A 293 -9.25 -4.45 -15.16
C GLN A 293 -10.27 -5.00 -14.15
N ASP A 294 -9.87 -5.23 -12.91
CA ASP A 294 -10.72 -5.81 -11.87
C ASP A 294 -11.87 -4.86 -11.49
N THR A 295 -11.59 -3.55 -11.44
CA THR A 295 -12.64 -2.55 -11.18
C THR A 295 -13.66 -2.42 -12.32
N GLN A 296 -13.26 -2.67 -13.58
CA GLN A 296 -14.15 -2.65 -14.75
C GLN A 296 -14.99 -3.92 -14.87
N ARG A 297 -14.52 -5.05 -14.37
CA ARG A 297 -15.26 -6.33 -14.35
C ARG A 297 -16.44 -6.38 -13.37
N GLY A 298 -16.76 -5.25 -12.72
CA GLY A 298 -17.96 -5.10 -11.89
C GLY A 298 -17.73 -5.29 -10.41
N GLY A 299 -16.49 -5.31 -9.92
CA GLY A 299 -16.19 -5.34 -8.48
C GLY A 299 -16.69 -6.60 -7.77
N ALA A 300 -16.80 -7.73 -8.48
CA ALA A 300 -16.98 -9.01 -7.81
C ALA A 300 -15.77 -9.23 -6.89
N VAL A 301 -16.04 -9.63 -5.64
CA VAL A 301 -14.98 -10.02 -4.70
C VAL A 301 -14.12 -11.07 -5.41
N ILE A 302 -12.84 -10.79 -5.53
CA ILE A 302 -11.86 -11.70 -6.13
C ILE A 302 -11.41 -12.61 -5.00
N ASP A 303 -11.92 -13.83 -4.98
CA ASP A 303 -11.56 -14.86 -4.01
C ASP A 303 -10.19 -15.48 -4.30
#